data_362bcec04490dfffaa1049e18a614913
#
_entry.id   362bcec04490dfffaa1049e18a614913
#
_cell.length_a   1.000
_cell.length_b   1.000
_cell.length_c   1.000
_cell.angle_alpha   90.00
_cell.angle_beta   90.00
_cell.angle_gamma   90.00
#
_symmetry.space_group_name_H-M   'P 1'
#
loop_
_entity.id
_entity.type
_entity.pdbx_description
1 polymer ?
#
loop_
_entity_poly.entity_id
_entity_poly.type
_entity_poly.pdbx_seq_one_letter_code
_entity_poly.pdbx_strand_id
1 'polypeptide(L)'
;MKICKNCFVDVEMQAAVCNESDTKGICEVCGQEGRLLDIGYFSDFFEEVLALFEPSETGTRIVDLVQQDWDIFSSVEIGTKVLSYFLSLKDYGYSVDDNVSYSALMEDKLNVWNVVKKQVRESRRFFADLLAFDEMNLMESNASILEGSIFYRARVIPSGVKELSTKEMSCPPNNKATAGRANPLGIPYLYLCQDEETTYYEVRALYLDRLSVAQFRVKENLDILDFTSKLSLYVAFSNATETLS
;
A
#
# COMPACT_ATOMS: atom_id res chain seq x y z
N MET A 1 20.08 19.17 11.06
CA MET A 1 20.71 17.85 10.70
C MET A 1 20.41 17.58 9.24
N LYS A 2 21.44 17.27 8.43
CA LYS A 2 21.28 17.04 6.98
C LYS A 2 21.22 15.55 6.66
N ILE A 3 20.19 15.16 5.89
CA ILE A 3 19.86 13.78 5.56
C ILE A 3 19.83 13.56 4.04
N CYS A 4 20.20 12.36 3.57
CA CYS A 4 20.13 11.98 2.16
C CYS A 4 18.96 11.01 1.88
N LYS A 5 18.62 10.86 0.60
CA LYS A 5 17.52 9.97 0.18
C LYS A 5 17.68 8.51 0.62
N ASN A 6 18.92 8.02 0.72
CA ASN A 6 19.19 6.61 1.07
C ASN A 6 18.85 6.27 2.54
N CYS A 7 18.52 7.27 3.36
CA CYS A 7 18.05 7.06 4.71
C CYS A 7 16.58 6.63 4.79
N PHE A 8 15.82 6.82 3.71
CA PHE A 8 14.38 6.51 3.64
C PHE A 8 14.11 5.34 2.71
N VAL A 9 13.06 4.57 3.01
CA VAL A 9 12.45 3.58 2.11
C VAL A 9 11.27 4.21 1.37
N ASP A 10 10.58 5.17 2.00
CA ASP A 10 9.46 5.90 1.40
C ASP A 10 9.92 6.67 0.15
N VAL A 11 9.28 6.40 -0.99
CA VAL A 11 9.69 6.93 -2.31
C VAL A 11 9.45 8.43 -2.45
N GLU A 12 8.43 8.95 -1.79
CA GLU A 12 8.11 10.38 -1.85
C GLU A 12 9.06 11.19 -0.95
N MET A 13 9.44 10.65 0.20
CA MET A 13 10.51 11.26 1.01
C MET A 13 11.86 11.26 0.26
N GLN A 14 12.17 10.17 -0.47
CA GLN A 14 13.34 10.12 -1.33
C GLN A 14 13.26 11.17 -2.45
N ALA A 15 12.08 11.33 -3.08
CA ALA A 15 11.84 12.32 -4.12
C ALA A 15 11.97 13.74 -3.56
N ALA A 16 11.41 14.02 -2.38
CA ALA A 16 11.54 15.31 -1.72
C ALA A 16 13.01 15.68 -1.50
N VAL A 17 13.83 14.74 -0.97
CA VAL A 17 15.27 14.96 -0.84
C VAL A 17 15.94 15.25 -2.19
N CYS A 18 15.53 14.59 -3.28
CA CYS A 18 16.12 14.81 -4.59
C CYS A 18 15.71 16.15 -5.21
N ASN A 19 14.48 16.59 -5.00
CA ASN A 19 13.91 17.77 -5.65
C ASN A 19 14.24 19.07 -4.89
N GLU A 20 14.15 19.03 -3.56
CA GLU A 20 14.28 20.20 -2.69
C GLU A 20 15.73 20.44 -2.22
N SER A 21 16.65 19.52 -2.53
CA SER A 21 18.04 19.65 -2.10
C SER A 21 18.89 20.47 -3.07
N ASP A 22 19.47 21.55 -2.58
CA ASP A 22 20.46 22.37 -3.29
C ASP A 22 21.91 22.04 -2.94
N THR A 23 22.15 21.17 -1.97
CA THR A 23 23.49 20.86 -1.45
C THR A 23 23.87 19.41 -1.64
N LYS A 24 25.17 19.17 -1.87
CA LYS A 24 25.77 17.84 -1.88
C LYS A 24 26.80 17.73 -0.78
N GLY A 25 26.97 16.56 -0.20
CA GLY A 25 27.95 16.31 0.84
C GLY A 25 27.76 14.97 1.52
N ILE A 26 28.37 14.82 2.70
CA ILE A 26 28.25 13.61 3.51
C ILE A 26 27.03 13.73 4.41
N CYS A 27 26.15 12.73 4.34
CA CYS A 27 24.94 12.62 5.16
C CYS A 27 25.31 12.48 6.64
N GLU A 28 24.75 13.34 7.49
CA GLU A 28 25.02 13.32 8.94
C GLU A 28 24.39 12.10 9.63
N VAL A 29 23.43 11.43 8.97
CA VAL A 29 22.71 10.27 9.52
C VAL A 29 23.38 8.96 9.14
N CYS A 30 23.61 8.70 7.83
CA CYS A 30 24.13 7.42 7.33
C CYS A 30 25.60 7.48 6.89
N GLY A 31 26.23 8.65 6.82
CA GLY A 31 27.61 8.83 6.40
C GLY A 31 27.89 8.69 4.89
N GLN A 32 26.86 8.48 4.07
CA GLN A 32 27.01 8.35 2.61
C GLN A 32 27.06 9.72 1.94
N GLU A 33 27.77 9.82 0.82
CA GLU A 33 27.78 11.01 -0.01
C GLU A 33 26.51 11.08 -0.89
N GLY A 34 25.91 12.27 -0.99
CA GLY A 34 24.72 12.46 -1.81
C GLY A 34 24.14 13.88 -1.75
N ARG A 35 22.96 14.04 -2.34
CA ARG A 35 22.16 15.25 -2.12
C ARG A 35 21.63 15.26 -0.69
N LEU A 36 21.64 16.41 -0.05
CA LEU A 36 21.31 16.59 1.36
C LEU A 36 20.19 17.60 1.53
N LEU A 37 19.17 17.22 2.26
CA LEU A 37 18.09 18.10 2.69
C LEU A 37 18.18 18.32 4.20
N ASP A 38 17.79 19.49 4.68
CA ASP A 38 17.63 19.69 6.12
C ASP A 38 16.45 18.85 6.60
N ILE A 39 16.63 18.06 7.65
CA ILE A 39 15.60 17.15 8.15
C ILE A 39 14.36 17.89 8.69
N GLY A 40 14.51 19.16 9.07
CA GLY A 40 13.41 20.03 9.44
C GLY A 40 12.33 20.19 8.37
N TYR A 41 12.66 19.89 7.10
CA TYR A 41 11.67 19.84 6.02
C TYR A 41 10.54 18.81 6.30
N PHE A 42 10.83 17.78 7.06
CA PHE A 42 9.88 16.73 7.43
C PHE A 42 9.27 16.92 8.83
N SER A 43 9.40 18.11 9.45
CA SER A 43 8.96 18.34 10.83
C SER A 43 7.48 18.03 11.04
N ASP A 44 6.61 18.56 10.20
CA ASP A 44 5.16 18.38 10.34
C ASP A 44 4.79 16.89 10.27
N PHE A 45 5.36 16.16 9.30
CA PHE A 45 5.16 14.73 9.17
C PHE A 45 5.59 13.96 10.42
N PHE A 46 6.79 14.21 10.94
CA PHE A 46 7.25 13.48 12.13
C PHE A 46 6.54 13.91 13.40
N GLU A 47 6.08 15.17 13.50
CA GLU A 47 5.23 15.59 14.61
C GLU A 47 3.90 14.82 14.65
N GLU A 48 3.26 14.65 13.51
CA GLU A 48 2.03 13.88 13.39
C GLU A 48 2.26 12.39 13.68
N VAL A 49 3.32 11.80 13.12
CA VAL A 49 3.68 10.40 13.37
C VAL A 49 3.94 10.14 14.86
N LEU A 50 4.74 11.00 15.51
CA LEU A 50 5.08 10.84 16.92
C LEU A 50 3.86 11.04 17.83
N ALA A 51 2.91 11.87 17.44
CA ALA A 51 1.67 12.07 18.20
C ALA A 51 0.72 10.87 18.20
N LEU A 52 0.96 9.85 17.36
CA LEU A 52 0.15 8.62 17.34
C LEU A 52 0.47 7.66 18.49
N PHE A 53 1.53 7.90 19.24
CA PHE A 53 2.04 6.97 20.24
C PHE A 53 1.95 7.54 21.65
N GLU A 54 1.80 6.64 22.62
CA GLU A 54 1.79 6.93 24.05
C GLU A 54 2.77 5.99 24.79
N PRO A 55 3.38 6.43 25.91
CA PRO A 55 4.23 5.57 26.74
C PRO A 55 3.49 4.31 27.19
N SER A 56 4.14 3.15 27.13
CA SER A 56 3.50 1.88 27.49
C SER A 56 4.53 0.89 28.03
N GLU A 57 4.32 0.38 29.26
CA GLU A 57 5.20 -0.63 29.85
C GLU A 57 5.17 -1.96 29.09
N THR A 58 4.05 -2.28 28.43
CA THR A 58 3.84 -3.53 27.67
C THR A 58 4.01 -3.35 26.16
N GLY A 59 4.35 -2.13 25.72
CA GLY A 59 4.51 -1.78 24.33
C GLY A 59 5.82 -2.26 23.70
N THR A 60 6.11 -1.72 22.55
CA THR A 60 7.34 -1.98 21.78
C THR A 60 8.14 -0.68 21.67
N ARG A 61 9.47 -0.79 21.61
CA ARG A 61 10.33 0.38 21.41
C ARG A 61 9.90 1.13 20.14
N ILE A 62 9.75 2.46 20.23
CA ILE A 62 9.13 3.25 19.16
C ILE A 62 9.79 3.04 17.80
N VAL A 63 11.11 2.99 17.73
CA VAL A 63 11.80 2.81 16.45
C VAL A 63 11.51 1.45 15.80
N ASP A 64 11.37 0.40 16.61
CA ASP A 64 11.05 -0.95 16.12
C ASP A 64 9.60 -1.00 15.62
N LEU A 65 8.67 -0.36 16.34
CA LEU A 65 7.27 -0.27 15.95
C LEU A 65 7.09 0.51 14.63
N VAL A 66 7.73 1.68 14.52
CA VAL A 66 7.70 2.49 13.30
C VAL A 66 8.34 1.73 12.12
N GLN A 67 9.45 1.02 12.35
CA GLN A 67 10.08 0.24 11.29
C GLN A 67 9.24 -0.96 10.86
N GLN A 68 8.63 -1.67 11.81
CA GLN A 68 7.81 -2.85 11.54
C GLN A 68 6.53 -2.52 10.77
N ASP A 69 5.81 -1.49 11.23
CA ASP A 69 4.46 -1.22 10.74
C ASP A 69 4.45 -0.23 9.56
N TRP A 70 5.46 0.63 9.46
CA TRP A 70 5.46 1.77 8.55
C TRP A 70 6.63 1.78 7.57
N ASP A 71 7.72 1.03 7.84
CA ASP A 71 8.90 0.85 6.97
C ASP A 71 9.41 2.16 6.35
N ILE A 72 9.54 3.22 7.18
CA ILE A 72 9.93 4.57 6.72
C ILE A 72 11.43 4.63 6.42
N PHE A 73 12.25 4.01 7.28
CA PHE A 73 13.70 4.14 7.26
C PHE A 73 14.39 2.94 6.61
N SER A 74 15.56 3.18 6.04
CA SER A 74 16.36 2.10 5.45
C SER A 74 17.03 1.19 6.48
N SER A 75 17.08 1.58 7.75
CA SER A 75 17.49 0.71 8.88
C SER A 75 17.01 1.28 10.21
N VAL A 76 17.00 0.41 11.23
CA VAL A 76 16.67 0.78 12.62
C VAL A 76 17.63 1.83 13.18
N GLU A 77 18.93 1.75 12.85
CA GLU A 77 19.92 2.74 13.32
C GLU A 77 19.65 4.13 12.76
N ILE A 78 19.25 4.21 11.49
CA ILE A 78 18.87 5.47 10.84
C ILE A 78 17.59 5.99 11.50
N GLY A 79 16.58 5.15 11.67
CA GLY A 79 15.34 5.49 12.37
C GLY A 79 15.60 6.02 13.78
N THR A 80 16.47 5.36 14.55
CA THR A 80 16.84 5.80 15.89
C THR A 80 17.40 7.23 15.88
N LYS A 81 18.34 7.54 14.98
CA LYS A 81 18.93 8.89 14.89
C LYS A 81 17.90 9.95 14.52
N VAL A 82 17.04 9.63 13.54
CA VAL A 82 16.02 10.57 13.06
C VAL A 82 14.96 10.81 14.13
N LEU A 83 14.41 9.76 14.72
CA LEU A 83 13.39 9.89 15.76
C LEU A 83 13.95 10.54 17.02
N SER A 84 15.20 10.24 17.42
CA SER A 84 15.86 10.95 18.53
C SER A 84 15.96 12.45 18.29
N TYR A 85 16.24 12.87 17.05
CA TYR A 85 16.29 14.27 16.70
C TYR A 85 14.92 14.94 16.94
N PHE A 86 13.84 14.39 16.39
CA PHE A 86 12.51 14.97 16.52
C PHE A 86 11.99 14.92 17.95
N LEU A 87 12.22 13.82 18.68
CA LEU A 87 11.87 13.70 20.09
C LEU A 87 12.64 14.70 20.97
N SER A 88 13.81 15.19 20.53
CA SER A 88 14.55 16.23 21.24
C SER A 88 13.97 17.65 21.06
N LEU A 89 13.14 17.86 20.02
CA LEU A 89 12.56 19.16 19.70
C LEU A 89 11.30 19.46 20.52
N LYS A 90 10.56 18.41 20.94
CA LYS A 90 9.29 18.53 21.64
C LYS A 90 9.15 17.36 22.61
N ASP A 91 8.56 17.64 23.78
CA ASP A 91 8.27 16.61 24.78
C ASP A 91 7.00 15.84 24.40
N TYR A 92 7.16 14.55 24.12
CA TYR A 92 6.07 13.61 23.85
C TYR A 92 5.81 12.67 25.03
N GLY A 93 6.52 12.86 26.14
CA GLY A 93 6.42 12.01 27.33
C GLY A 93 7.19 10.68 27.21
N TYR A 94 7.95 10.48 26.14
CA TYR A 94 8.80 9.30 25.92
C TYR A 94 10.04 9.64 25.07
N SER A 95 11.05 8.81 25.16
CA SER A 95 12.29 8.88 24.38
C SER A 95 12.35 7.77 23.30
N VAL A 96 13.39 7.80 22.47
CA VAL A 96 13.58 6.81 21.41
C VAL A 96 13.80 5.37 21.93
N ASP A 97 14.26 5.23 23.15
CA ASP A 97 14.54 3.94 23.79
C ASP A 97 13.37 3.42 24.62
N ASP A 98 12.32 4.23 24.81
CA ASP A 98 11.16 3.83 25.58
C ASP A 98 10.20 2.98 24.76
N ASN A 99 9.46 2.13 25.45
CA ASN A 99 8.35 1.39 24.88
C ASN A 99 7.11 2.26 24.77
N VAL A 100 6.44 2.14 23.63
CA VAL A 100 5.20 2.85 23.33
C VAL A 100 4.14 1.90 22.80
N SER A 101 2.89 2.29 22.90
CA SER A 101 1.75 1.74 22.15
C SER A 101 1.10 2.83 21.32
N TYR A 102 0.24 2.45 20.38
CA TYR A 102 -0.59 3.43 19.70
C TYR A 102 -1.52 4.13 20.71
N SER A 103 -1.80 5.41 20.48
CA SER A 103 -2.78 6.17 21.27
C SER A 103 -4.17 5.52 21.19
N ALA A 104 -4.99 5.74 22.20
CA ALA A 104 -6.34 5.17 22.28
C ALA A 104 -7.17 5.46 21.00
N LEU A 105 -7.05 6.67 20.44
CA LEU A 105 -7.73 7.03 19.18
C LEU A 105 -7.29 6.17 18.00
N MET A 106 -5.99 5.86 17.90
CA MET A 106 -5.46 5.02 16.83
C MET A 106 -5.83 3.56 17.06
N GLU A 107 -5.80 3.09 18.30
CA GLU A 107 -6.24 1.73 18.65
C GLU A 107 -7.72 1.51 18.30
N ASP A 108 -8.60 2.48 18.54
CA ASP A 108 -10.00 2.39 18.16
C ASP A 108 -10.17 2.21 16.64
N LYS A 109 -9.43 2.97 15.82
CA LYS A 109 -9.44 2.80 14.35
C LYS A 109 -8.91 1.43 13.90
N LEU A 110 -7.83 0.96 14.51
CA LEU A 110 -7.29 -0.39 14.24
C LEU A 110 -8.28 -1.49 14.67
N ASN A 111 -9.00 -1.29 15.77
CA ASN A 111 -10.03 -2.21 16.22
C ASN A 111 -11.20 -2.30 15.23
N VAL A 112 -11.65 -1.19 14.66
CA VAL A 112 -12.67 -1.17 13.61
C VAL A 112 -12.23 -2.06 12.44
N TRP A 113 -11.02 -1.90 11.92
CA TRP A 113 -10.46 -2.76 10.90
C TRP A 113 -10.47 -4.25 11.28
N ASN A 114 -10.02 -4.57 12.49
CA ASN A 114 -9.97 -5.94 12.98
C ASN A 114 -11.38 -6.56 13.12
N VAL A 115 -12.35 -5.77 13.57
CA VAL A 115 -13.76 -6.21 13.66
C VAL A 115 -14.31 -6.53 12.28
N VAL A 116 -14.15 -5.64 11.30
CA VAL A 116 -14.62 -5.89 9.92
C VAL A 116 -13.92 -7.10 9.32
N LYS A 117 -12.60 -7.20 9.47
CA LYS A 117 -11.82 -8.35 9.01
C LYS A 117 -12.33 -9.67 9.58
N LYS A 118 -12.67 -9.70 10.87
CA LYS A 118 -13.25 -10.86 11.53
C LYS A 118 -14.65 -11.16 11.02
N GLN A 119 -15.52 -10.16 10.86
CA GLN A 119 -16.86 -10.33 10.31
C GLN A 119 -16.82 -10.94 8.92
N VAL A 120 -15.99 -10.41 8.01
CA VAL A 120 -15.84 -10.91 6.64
C VAL A 120 -15.32 -12.35 6.62
N ARG A 121 -14.40 -12.71 7.51
CA ARG A 121 -13.80 -14.05 7.53
C ARG A 121 -14.69 -15.11 8.19
N GLU A 122 -15.38 -14.77 9.28
CA GLU A 122 -15.93 -15.76 10.21
C GLU A 122 -17.47 -15.76 10.28
N SER A 123 -18.16 -14.64 10.01
CA SER A 123 -19.58 -14.56 10.31
C SER A 123 -20.48 -13.91 9.25
N ARG A 124 -20.12 -12.75 8.72
CA ARG A 124 -21.01 -11.94 7.89
C ARG A 124 -20.35 -11.48 6.58
N ARG A 125 -19.75 -12.41 5.84
CA ARG A 125 -18.99 -12.10 4.62
C ARG A 125 -19.66 -11.12 3.65
N PHE A 126 -20.97 -11.21 3.48
CA PHE A 126 -21.75 -10.39 2.53
C PHE A 126 -22.51 -9.23 3.21
N PHE A 127 -22.46 -9.15 4.52
CA PHE A 127 -23.20 -8.17 5.32
C PHE A 127 -22.30 -7.57 6.42
N ALA A 128 -21.00 -7.51 6.17
CA ALA A 128 -20.09 -6.80 7.05
C ALA A 128 -20.48 -5.32 7.06
N ASP A 129 -20.37 -4.68 8.22
CA ASP A 129 -20.56 -3.25 8.34
C ASP A 129 -19.35 -2.54 7.74
N LEU A 130 -19.53 -1.91 6.58
CA LEU A 130 -18.50 -1.20 5.86
C LEU A 130 -18.57 0.32 6.07
N LEU A 131 -19.51 0.85 6.86
CA LEU A 131 -19.64 2.28 7.11
C LEU A 131 -18.33 2.89 7.62
N ALA A 132 -17.60 2.15 8.46
CA ALA A 132 -16.31 2.59 8.94
C ALA A 132 -15.23 2.69 7.84
N PHE A 133 -15.37 1.94 6.74
CA PHE A 133 -14.46 2.08 5.59
C PHE A 133 -14.79 3.32 4.77
N ASP A 134 -16.06 3.66 4.64
CA ASP A 134 -16.48 4.90 4.01
C ASP A 134 -16.00 6.11 4.81
N GLU A 135 -16.11 6.07 6.16
CA GLU A 135 -15.59 7.12 7.05
C GLU A 135 -14.07 7.28 6.99
N MET A 136 -13.34 6.22 6.64
CA MET A 136 -11.89 6.24 6.46
C MET A 136 -11.46 6.45 4.98
N ASN A 137 -12.41 6.70 4.08
CA ASN A 137 -12.20 6.84 2.63
C ASN A 137 -11.45 5.66 1.99
N LEU A 138 -11.51 4.47 2.58
CA LEU A 138 -10.78 3.29 2.10
C LEU A 138 -11.37 2.68 0.83
N MET A 139 -12.59 3.08 0.46
CA MET A 139 -13.29 2.60 -0.74
C MET A 139 -13.30 3.63 -1.87
N GLU A 140 -12.62 4.76 -1.70
CA GLU A 140 -12.47 5.74 -2.75
C GLU A 140 -11.45 5.28 -3.80
N SER A 141 -11.72 5.63 -5.06
CA SER A 141 -10.77 5.33 -6.14
C SER A 141 -9.49 6.17 -5.94
N ASN A 142 -8.34 5.51 -6.05
CA ASN A 142 -7.04 6.12 -5.85
C ASN A 142 -6.17 6.12 -7.12
N ALA A 143 -6.71 5.62 -8.23
CA ALA A 143 -6.03 5.58 -9.52
C ALA A 143 -7.04 5.50 -10.66
N SER A 144 -6.59 5.70 -11.89
CA SER A 144 -7.41 5.55 -13.09
C SER A 144 -6.70 4.71 -14.16
N ILE A 145 -7.50 3.93 -14.87
CA ILE A 145 -7.07 3.26 -16.10
C ILE A 145 -7.63 4.04 -17.28
N LEU A 146 -6.74 4.47 -18.16
CA LEU A 146 -7.13 5.30 -19.29
C LEU A 146 -7.84 4.50 -20.38
N GLU A 147 -8.73 5.15 -21.11
CA GLU A 147 -9.30 4.65 -22.36
C GLU A 147 -8.20 4.20 -23.33
N GLY A 148 -8.42 3.08 -24.00
CA GLY A 148 -7.46 2.49 -24.94
C GLY A 148 -6.45 1.55 -24.29
N SER A 149 -6.32 1.52 -22.95
CA SER A 149 -5.47 0.56 -22.25
C SER A 149 -5.83 -0.87 -22.61
N ILE A 150 -4.80 -1.73 -22.73
CA ILE A 150 -4.96 -3.12 -23.14
C ILE A 150 -4.59 -4.05 -22.00
N PHE A 151 -5.45 -5.03 -21.78
CA PHE A 151 -5.26 -6.11 -20.83
C PHE A 151 -5.38 -7.46 -21.51
N TYR A 152 -4.87 -8.51 -20.90
CA TYR A 152 -4.79 -9.83 -21.46
C TYR A 152 -5.43 -10.87 -20.56
N ARG A 153 -5.93 -11.93 -21.19
CA ARG A 153 -6.42 -13.11 -20.50
C ARG A 153 -6.11 -14.35 -21.31
N ALA A 154 -5.55 -15.37 -20.66
CA ALA A 154 -5.39 -16.70 -21.23
C ALA A 154 -6.40 -17.69 -20.63
N ARG A 155 -6.69 -18.74 -21.41
CA ARG A 155 -7.39 -19.94 -20.94
C ARG A 155 -6.81 -21.15 -21.64
N VAL A 156 -6.67 -22.26 -20.91
CA VAL A 156 -6.30 -23.54 -21.49
C VAL A 156 -7.44 -24.05 -22.38
N ILE A 157 -7.12 -24.42 -23.60
CA ILE A 157 -8.08 -24.99 -24.56
C ILE A 157 -8.30 -26.47 -24.22
N PRO A 158 -9.53 -26.90 -23.89
CA PRO A 158 -9.83 -28.29 -23.59
C PRO A 158 -9.52 -29.23 -24.77
N SER A 159 -9.21 -30.49 -24.47
CA SER A 159 -9.01 -31.51 -25.47
C SER A 159 -10.22 -31.63 -26.41
N GLY A 160 -9.97 -31.71 -27.74
CA GLY A 160 -11.05 -31.80 -28.73
C GLY A 160 -11.64 -30.45 -29.16
N VAL A 161 -11.31 -29.34 -28.50
CA VAL A 161 -11.72 -27.99 -28.90
C VAL A 161 -10.62 -27.35 -29.75
N LYS A 162 -11.01 -26.68 -30.85
CA LYS A 162 -10.05 -26.03 -31.76
C LYS A 162 -9.58 -24.68 -31.18
N GLU A 163 -10.51 -23.85 -30.78
CA GLU A 163 -10.30 -22.52 -30.19
C GLU A 163 -11.47 -22.16 -29.28
N LEU A 164 -11.27 -21.18 -28.37
CA LEU A 164 -12.32 -20.64 -27.54
C LEU A 164 -12.94 -19.39 -28.20
N SER A 165 -14.25 -19.28 -28.13
CA SER A 165 -14.99 -18.13 -28.62
C SER A 165 -14.75 -16.90 -27.74
N THR A 166 -15.02 -15.70 -28.27
CA THR A 166 -15.00 -14.44 -27.51
C THR A 166 -15.86 -14.51 -26.24
N LYS A 167 -17.03 -15.18 -26.32
CA LYS A 167 -17.91 -15.35 -25.15
C LYS A 167 -17.27 -16.22 -24.07
N GLU A 168 -16.53 -17.23 -24.45
CA GLU A 168 -15.81 -18.11 -23.51
C GLU A 168 -14.59 -17.41 -22.90
N MET A 169 -13.99 -16.46 -23.62
CA MET A 169 -12.89 -15.63 -23.09
C MET A 169 -13.38 -14.50 -22.16
N SER A 170 -14.64 -14.12 -22.22
CA SER A 170 -15.26 -13.11 -21.36
C SER A 170 -15.47 -13.59 -19.91
N CYS A 171 -16.10 -12.74 -19.08
CA CYS A 171 -16.49 -13.10 -17.73
C CYS A 171 -17.37 -14.36 -17.73
N PRO A 172 -17.08 -15.35 -16.87
CA PRO A 172 -17.90 -16.56 -16.82
C PRO A 172 -19.32 -16.24 -16.33
N PRO A 173 -20.34 -17.01 -16.75
CA PRO A 173 -21.69 -16.87 -16.17
C PRO A 173 -21.71 -17.33 -14.71
N ASN A 174 -22.65 -16.82 -13.90
CA ASN A 174 -22.73 -17.06 -12.46
C ASN A 174 -22.67 -18.54 -12.08
N ASN A 175 -23.38 -19.41 -12.83
CA ASN A 175 -23.42 -20.85 -12.58
C ASN A 175 -22.11 -21.60 -12.91
N LYS A 176 -21.15 -20.93 -13.54
CA LYS A 176 -19.81 -21.46 -13.84
C LYS A 176 -18.69 -20.71 -13.12
N ALA A 177 -19.04 -19.68 -12.34
CA ALA A 177 -18.07 -18.91 -11.59
C ALA A 177 -17.57 -19.72 -10.37
N THR A 178 -16.31 -20.12 -10.41
CA THR A 178 -15.62 -20.75 -9.28
C THR A 178 -15.08 -19.70 -8.32
N ALA A 179 -14.86 -20.06 -7.07
CA ALA A 179 -14.20 -19.19 -6.12
C ALA A 179 -12.76 -18.88 -6.56
N GLY A 180 -12.39 -17.61 -6.54
CA GLY A 180 -11.05 -17.12 -6.84
C GLY A 180 -10.48 -16.32 -5.66
N ARG A 181 -9.33 -15.67 -5.88
CA ARG A 181 -8.68 -14.84 -4.86
C ARG A 181 -9.53 -13.63 -4.43
N ALA A 182 -10.27 -13.04 -5.36
CA ALA A 182 -11.07 -11.84 -5.14
C ALA A 182 -12.58 -12.06 -5.22
N ASN A 183 -13.05 -13.26 -5.62
CA ASN A 183 -14.49 -13.54 -5.72
C ASN A 183 -14.91 -14.83 -5.02
N PRO A 184 -16.08 -14.85 -4.39
CA PRO A 184 -16.70 -16.08 -3.87
C PRO A 184 -17.31 -16.93 -4.99
N LEU A 185 -17.70 -18.17 -4.65
CA LEU A 185 -18.40 -19.08 -5.55
C LEU A 185 -19.71 -18.43 -6.06
N GLY A 186 -19.96 -18.53 -7.36
CA GLY A 186 -21.19 -18.03 -7.99
C GLY A 186 -21.19 -16.52 -8.32
N ILE A 187 -20.18 -15.77 -7.91
CA ILE A 187 -20.02 -14.37 -8.30
C ILE A 187 -18.85 -14.28 -9.30
N PRO A 188 -19.14 -13.99 -10.57
CA PRO A 188 -18.11 -13.99 -11.61
C PRO A 188 -17.30 -12.70 -11.61
N TYR A 189 -15.97 -12.82 -11.62
CA TYR A 189 -15.06 -11.74 -11.85
C TYR A 189 -14.26 -11.97 -13.14
N LEU A 190 -13.97 -10.89 -13.86
CA LEU A 190 -13.11 -10.93 -15.02
C LEU A 190 -11.67 -10.63 -14.56
N TYR A 191 -10.84 -11.66 -14.46
CA TYR A 191 -9.43 -11.52 -14.16
C TYR A 191 -8.65 -11.23 -15.43
N LEU A 192 -7.88 -10.15 -15.41
CA LEU A 192 -7.06 -9.69 -16.52
C LEU A 192 -5.63 -9.40 -16.02
N CYS A 193 -4.65 -9.52 -16.92
CA CYS A 193 -3.25 -9.17 -16.68
C CYS A 193 -2.85 -7.96 -17.53
N GLN A 194 -1.88 -7.19 -17.08
CA GLN A 194 -1.36 -6.04 -17.83
C GLN A 194 -0.50 -6.49 -19.04
N ASP A 195 0.11 -7.66 -18.96
CA ASP A 195 0.91 -8.24 -20.04
C ASP A 195 0.49 -9.67 -20.35
N GLU A 196 0.84 -10.13 -21.54
CA GLU A 196 0.46 -11.43 -22.04
C GLU A 196 1.22 -12.56 -21.31
N GLU A 197 2.49 -12.35 -20.99
CA GLU A 197 3.33 -13.37 -20.35
C GLU A 197 2.79 -13.76 -18.97
N THR A 198 2.37 -12.79 -18.17
CA THR A 198 1.76 -13.03 -16.85
C THR A 198 0.54 -13.93 -16.95
N THR A 199 -0.22 -13.89 -18.06
CA THR A 199 -1.39 -14.77 -18.25
C THR A 199 -1.03 -16.25 -18.27
N TYR A 200 0.15 -16.60 -18.76
CA TYR A 200 0.61 -18.00 -18.83
C TYR A 200 0.88 -18.57 -17.43
N TYR A 201 1.45 -17.76 -16.55
CA TYR A 201 1.66 -18.13 -15.14
C TYR A 201 0.33 -18.23 -14.38
N GLU A 202 -0.60 -17.33 -14.65
CA GLU A 202 -1.93 -17.33 -13.99
C GLU A 202 -2.73 -18.59 -14.31
N VAL A 203 -2.70 -19.08 -15.57
CA VAL A 203 -3.37 -20.33 -15.94
C VAL A 203 -2.55 -21.58 -15.63
N ARG A 204 -1.32 -21.41 -15.09
CA ARG A 204 -0.37 -22.51 -14.81
C ARG A 204 -0.16 -23.41 -16.03
N ALA A 205 0.04 -22.78 -17.18
CA ALA A 205 0.21 -23.49 -18.46
C ALA A 205 1.37 -24.50 -18.39
N LEU A 206 1.12 -25.70 -18.84
CA LEU A 206 2.12 -26.75 -19.00
C LEU A 206 2.68 -26.75 -20.43
N TYR A 207 3.83 -27.35 -20.63
CA TYR A 207 4.56 -27.36 -21.91
C TYR A 207 3.73 -27.81 -23.12
N LEU A 208 2.76 -28.70 -22.93
CA LEU A 208 1.92 -29.22 -24.02
C LEU A 208 0.52 -28.61 -24.07
N ASP A 209 0.22 -27.64 -23.18
CA ASP A 209 -1.08 -27.00 -23.18
C ASP A 209 -1.22 -26.06 -24.39
N ARG A 210 -2.43 -26.08 -24.97
CA ARG A 210 -2.83 -25.11 -25.98
C ARG A 210 -3.61 -23.99 -25.25
N LEU A 211 -3.24 -22.75 -25.54
CA LEU A 211 -3.83 -21.58 -24.91
C LEU A 211 -4.59 -20.74 -25.94
N SER A 212 -5.75 -20.23 -25.54
CA SER A 212 -6.38 -19.06 -26.15
C SER A 212 -5.99 -17.83 -25.34
N VAL A 213 -5.47 -16.80 -26.00
CA VAL A 213 -5.18 -15.50 -25.41
C VAL A 213 -6.10 -14.47 -26.04
N ALA A 214 -6.76 -13.67 -25.21
CA ALA A 214 -7.61 -12.57 -25.65
C ALA A 214 -7.07 -11.23 -25.11
N GLN A 215 -7.19 -10.21 -25.96
CA GLN A 215 -6.93 -8.82 -25.59
C GLN A 215 -8.24 -8.13 -25.28
N PHE A 216 -8.23 -7.35 -24.20
CA PHE A 216 -9.34 -6.52 -23.75
C PHE A 216 -8.92 -5.06 -23.81
N ARG A 217 -9.65 -4.24 -24.55
CA ARG A 217 -9.40 -2.80 -24.64
C ARG A 217 -10.41 -2.04 -23.77
N VAL A 218 -9.91 -1.17 -22.93
CA VAL A 218 -10.72 -0.27 -22.11
C VAL A 218 -11.40 0.75 -23.02
N LYS A 219 -12.72 0.92 -22.88
CA LYS A 219 -13.54 1.76 -23.78
C LYS A 219 -13.76 3.17 -23.25
N GLU A 220 -13.56 3.40 -21.98
CA GLU A 220 -13.70 4.68 -21.29
C GLU A 220 -12.78 4.69 -20.08
N ASN A 221 -12.42 5.85 -19.56
CA ASN A 221 -11.61 5.91 -18.35
C ASN A 221 -12.33 5.22 -17.19
N LEU A 222 -11.60 4.42 -16.45
CA LEU A 222 -12.11 3.68 -15.29
C LEU A 222 -11.40 4.17 -14.03
N ASP A 223 -12.16 4.61 -13.05
CA ASP A 223 -11.65 4.86 -11.71
C ASP A 223 -11.54 3.51 -10.98
N ILE A 224 -10.38 3.27 -10.38
CA ILE A 224 -10.05 1.98 -9.76
C ILE A 224 -9.53 2.14 -8.34
N LEU A 225 -9.60 1.04 -7.58
CA LEU A 225 -8.84 0.88 -6.35
C LEU A 225 -7.54 0.16 -6.71
N ASP A 226 -6.43 0.89 -6.65
CA ASP A 226 -5.09 0.32 -6.85
C ASP A 226 -4.53 -0.16 -5.51
N PHE A 227 -4.41 -1.47 -5.36
CA PHE A 227 -3.79 -2.12 -4.21
C PHE A 227 -2.31 -2.48 -4.44
N THR A 228 -1.75 -2.09 -5.59
CA THR A 228 -0.35 -2.38 -5.94
C THR A 228 0.60 -1.23 -5.61
N SER A 229 0.07 -0.01 -5.54
CA SER A 229 0.84 1.15 -5.13
C SER A 229 1.27 1.01 -3.66
N LYS A 230 2.54 1.21 -3.40
CA LYS A 230 2.99 1.47 -2.03
C LYS A 230 2.46 2.86 -1.67
N LEU A 231 1.48 2.91 -0.77
CA LEU A 231 1.04 4.18 -0.21
C LEU A 231 2.25 4.82 0.49
N SER A 232 2.64 6.00 0.03
CA SER A 232 3.59 6.81 0.78
C SER A 232 2.86 7.36 2.01
N LEU A 233 3.37 7.03 3.19
CA LEU A 233 2.85 7.60 4.44
C LEU A 233 3.05 9.12 4.47
N TYR A 234 4.14 9.60 3.91
CA TYR A 234 4.42 11.02 3.81
C TYR A 234 3.32 11.76 3.05
N VAL A 235 2.89 11.25 1.88
CA VAL A 235 1.77 11.83 1.11
C VAL A 235 0.44 11.68 1.85
N ALA A 236 0.19 10.55 2.52
CA ALA A 236 -1.05 10.34 3.25
C ALA A 236 -1.24 11.38 4.39
N PHE A 237 -0.17 11.70 5.11
CA PHE A 237 -0.21 12.73 6.15
C PHE A 237 -0.29 14.15 5.57
N SER A 238 0.47 14.46 4.50
CA SER A 238 0.43 15.75 3.85
C SER A 238 -0.96 16.11 3.30
N ASN A 239 -1.67 15.13 2.73
CA ASN A 239 -3.04 15.33 2.22
C ASN A 239 -4.06 15.49 3.37
N ALA A 240 -3.85 14.86 4.52
CA ALA A 240 -4.74 15.02 5.67
C ALA A 240 -4.68 16.43 6.26
N THR A 241 -3.51 17.08 6.27
CA THR A 241 -3.34 18.46 6.72
C THR A 241 -3.95 19.49 5.78
N GLU A 242 -3.93 19.27 4.47
CA GLU A 242 -4.58 20.17 3.49
C GLU A 242 -6.12 20.15 3.57
N THR A 243 -6.71 19.05 4.03
CA THR A 243 -8.19 18.93 4.17
C THR A 243 -8.71 19.58 5.46
N LEU A 244 -7.85 19.90 6.41
CA LEU A 244 -8.19 20.51 7.71
C LEU A 244 -7.87 22.02 7.77
N SER A 245 -7.26 22.58 6.73
CA SER A 245 -6.95 24.01 6.59
C SER A 245 -7.99 24.71 5.69
#